data_15cd7ad340509afc9eb39c50cfb8e24f
#
_entry.id   15cd7ad340509afc9eb39c50cfb8e24f
#
_cell.length_a   1.000
_cell.length_b   1.000
_cell.length_c   1.000
_cell.angle_alpha   90.00
_cell.angle_beta   90.00
_cell.angle_gamma   90.00
#
_symmetry.space_group_name_H-M   'P 1'
#
loop_
_entity.id
_entity.type
_entity.pdbx_description
1 polymer ?
#
loop_
_entity_poly.entity_id
_entity_poly.type
_entity_poly.pdbx_seq_one_letter_code
_entity_poly.pdbx_strand_id
1 'polypeptide(L)' 'MTKLIIEWQNQFGGWYRFQEQHHEPSAYRTGKQRAKRTGKRHRLVDTDGRVLDIVEP' A
#
# COMPACT_ATOMS: atom_id res chain seq x y z
N MET A 1 11.21 13.64 6.70
CA MET A 1 10.65 12.31 6.97
C MET A 1 9.70 11.91 5.87
N THR A 2 9.84 10.71 5.39
CA THR A 2 9.06 10.25 4.26
C THR A 2 7.72 9.71 4.73
N LYS A 3 6.65 10.24 4.17
CA LYS A 3 5.32 9.75 4.42
C LYS A 3 4.97 8.73 3.35
N LEU A 4 4.43 7.60 3.77
CA LEU A 4 4.04 6.52 2.87
C LEU A 4 2.56 6.30 2.92
N ILE A 5 1.97 6.05 1.77
CA ILE A 5 0.54 5.79 1.65
C ILE A 5 0.38 4.35 1.20
N ILE A 6 -0.42 3.60 1.95
CA ILE A 6 -0.78 2.24 1.58
C ILE A 6 -2.09 2.29 0.83
N GLU A 7 -2.10 1.78 -0.40
CA GLU A 7 -3.29 1.73 -1.23
C GLU A 7 -3.63 0.29 -1.59
N TRP A 8 -4.91 0.04 -1.85
CA TRP A 8 -5.38 -1.27 -2.28
C TRP A 8 -6.12 -1.13 -3.60
N GLN A 9 -6.13 -2.20 -4.37
CA GLN A 9 -6.76 -2.21 -5.69
C GLN A 9 -8.10 -2.93 -5.63
N ASN A 10 -9.13 -2.29 -6.17
CA ASN A 10 -10.44 -2.92 -6.25
C ASN A 10 -10.51 -3.86 -7.46
N GLN A 11 -11.66 -4.53 -7.61
CA GLN A 11 -11.85 -5.52 -8.68
C GLN A 11 -11.85 -4.91 -10.08
N PHE A 12 -12.01 -3.59 -10.17
CA PHE A 12 -12.03 -2.89 -11.46
C PHE A 12 -10.70 -2.21 -11.78
N GLY A 13 -9.68 -2.43 -10.94
CA GLY A 13 -8.35 -1.88 -11.16
C GLY A 13 -8.12 -0.51 -10.55
N GLY A 14 -9.10 0.07 -9.88
CA GLY A 14 -8.93 1.36 -9.22
C GLY A 14 -8.18 1.24 -7.92
N TRP A 15 -7.42 2.27 -7.56
CA TRP A 15 -6.64 2.29 -6.34
C TRP A 15 -7.26 3.22 -5.32
N TYR A 16 -7.31 2.76 -4.08
CA TYR A 16 -7.90 3.52 -2.97
C TYR A 16 -6.96 3.55 -1.79
N ARG A 17 -6.92 4.70 -1.11
CA ARG A 17 -6.09 4.84 0.08
C ARG A 17 -6.65 4.00 1.21
N PHE A 18 -5.76 3.26 1.89
CA PHE A 18 -6.10 2.55 3.10
C PHE A 18 -5.56 3.28 4.33
N GLN A 19 -4.26 3.59 4.35
CA GLN A 19 -3.63 4.14 5.53
C GLN A 19 -2.36 4.90 5.15
N GLU A 20 -1.99 5.89 5.98
CA GLU A 20 -0.72 6.60 5.88
C GLU A 20 0.19 6.12 7.00
N GLN A 21 1.48 5.99 6.71
CA GLN A 21 2.48 5.66 7.71
C GLN A 21 3.75 6.44 7.44
N HIS A 22 4.54 6.65 8.49
CA HIS A 22 5.79 7.41 8.39
C HIS A 22 7.03 6.53 8.51
N HIS A 23 6.85 5.24 8.69
CA HIS A 23 7.94 4.29 8.88
C HIS A 23 7.85 3.22 7.81
N GLU A 24 8.86 3.19 6.91
CA GLU A 24 8.82 2.34 5.74
C GLU A 24 8.67 0.85 6.05
N PRO A 25 9.48 0.26 6.96
CA PRO A 25 9.33 -1.17 7.27
C PRO A 25 7.94 -1.52 7.80
N SER A 26 7.37 -0.65 8.63
CA SER A 26 6.02 -0.88 9.16
C SER A 26 4.97 -0.79 8.07
N ALA A 27 5.11 0.20 7.17
CA ALA A 27 4.18 0.36 6.06
C ALA A 27 4.20 -0.87 5.16
N TYR A 28 5.38 -1.37 4.86
CA TYR A 28 5.54 -2.55 4.02
C TYR A 28 4.89 -3.77 4.65
N ARG A 29 5.14 -3.97 5.94
CA ARG A 29 4.57 -5.09 6.69
C ARG A 29 3.05 -5.03 6.71
N THR A 30 2.51 -3.84 6.97
CA THR A 30 1.06 -3.63 6.99
C THR A 30 0.45 -3.94 5.63
N GLY A 31 1.08 -3.44 4.56
CA GLY A 31 0.60 -3.71 3.22
C GLY A 31 0.58 -5.20 2.90
N LYS A 32 1.65 -5.90 3.28
CA LYS A 32 1.76 -7.33 3.06
C LYS A 32 0.68 -8.10 3.80
N GLN A 33 0.47 -7.76 5.07
CA GLN A 33 -0.54 -8.44 5.88
C GLN A 33 -1.95 -8.22 5.33
N ARG A 34 -2.24 -6.99 4.94
CA ARG A 34 -3.55 -6.70 4.39
C ARG A 34 -3.78 -7.37 3.04
N ALA A 35 -2.77 -7.38 2.19
CA ALA A 35 -2.88 -8.05 0.90
C ALA A 35 -3.24 -9.52 1.09
N LYS A 36 -2.57 -10.16 2.04
CA LYS A 36 -2.82 -11.57 2.36
C LYS A 36 -4.22 -11.80 2.92
N ARG A 37 -4.64 -10.93 3.84
CA ARG A 37 -5.94 -11.07 4.51
C ARG A 37 -7.09 -10.83 3.55
N THR A 38 -6.98 -9.79 2.72
CA THR A 38 -8.10 -9.38 1.85
C THR A 38 -8.07 -10.05 0.49
N GLY A 39 -6.94 -10.65 0.10
CA GLY A 39 -6.77 -11.21 -1.24
C GLY A 39 -6.67 -10.15 -2.31
N LYS A 40 -6.39 -8.90 -1.94
CA LYS A 40 -6.32 -7.79 -2.87
C LYS A 40 -4.90 -7.29 -3.00
N ARG A 41 -4.55 -6.80 -4.20
CA ARG A 41 -3.24 -6.21 -4.43
C ARG A 41 -3.15 -4.89 -3.69
N HIS A 42 -2.01 -4.65 -3.07
CA HIS A 42 -1.71 -3.40 -2.37
C HIS A 42 -0.46 -2.77 -2.97
N ARG A 43 -0.27 -1.49 -2.72
CA ARG A 43 0.95 -0.81 -3.13
C ARG A 43 1.32 0.26 -2.12
N LEU A 44 2.61 0.58 -2.08
CA LEU A 44 3.14 1.67 -1.27
C LEU A 44 3.48 2.83 -2.18
N VAL A 45 3.00 4.00 -1.85
CA VAL A 45 3.16 5.20 -2.68
C VAL A 45 3.71 6.31 -1.79
N ASP A 46 4.62 7.11 -2.34
CA ASP A 46 5.11 8.28 -1.60
C ASP A 46 4.20 9.49 -1.85
N THR A 47 4.54 10.62 -1.21
CA THR A 47 3.71 11.81 -1.32
C THR A 47 3.76 12.47 -2.70
N ASP A 48 4.74 12.09 -3.52
CA ASP A 48 4.85 12.59 -4.89
C ASP A 48 4.09 11.73 -5.88
N GLY A 49 3.44 10.68 -5.39
CA GLY A 49 2.68 9.79 -6.25
C GLY A 49 3.50 8.66 -6.87
N ARG A 50 4.75 8.49 -6.43
CA ARG A 50 5.59 7.41 -6.95
C ARG A 50 5.23 6.09 -6.29
N VAL A 51 5.08 5.06 -7.08
CA VAL A 51 4.85 3.71 -6.56
C VAL A 51 6.19 3.15 -6.13
N LEU A 52 6.35 2.92 -4.82
CA LEU A 52 7.59 2.40 -4.27
C LEU A 52 7.65 0.88 -4.35
N ASP A 53 6.51 0.23 -4.19
CA ASP A 53 6.44 -1.21 -4.25
C ASP A 53 5.00 -1.66 -4.47
N ILE A 54 4.85 -2.82 -5.08
CA ILE A 54 3.55 -3.46 -5.27
C ILE A 54 3.56 -4.76 -4.48
N VAL A 55 2.54 -4.97 -3.67
CA VAL A 55 2.46 -6.10 -2.77
C VAL A 55 1.32 -7.00 -3.22
N GLU A 56 1.67 -8.18 -3.68
CA GLU A 56 0.68 -9.17 -4.11
C GLU A 56 0.12 -9.92 -2.90
N PRO A 57 -1.13 -10.36 -2.99
CA PRO A 57 -1.73 -11.15 -1.91
C PRO A 57 -1.06 -12.48 -1.66
#